data_24b641685a272493a9203962ad808cc9
#
_entry.id   24b641685a272493a9203962ad808cc9
#
_cell.length_a   1.000
_cell.length_b   1.000
_cell.length_c   1.000
_cell.angle_alpha   90.00
_cell.angle_beta   90.00
_cell.angle_gamma   90.00
#
_symmetry.space_group_name_H-M   'P 1'
#
loop_
_entity.id
_entity.type
_entity.pdbx_description
1 polymer ?
#
loop_
_entity_poly.entity_id
_entity_poly.type
_entity_poly.pdbx_seq_one_letter_code
_entity_poly.pdbx_strand_id
1 'polypeptide(L)'
;MEGDAVHLKETEVKGTNINKEMTAFRLKTSAMMPPGVKGTATQYIYERPESPICTYLLTKYFVMVPNPDYDNIQKLGNMIMKAQPDNKEVAALLKKLGALRAVKQGAHLPSFSAKGLKGETVSSADLNAKVNVISLWASWNYESMSIQGLLARLQRENPGKLKVVSISVDGSVKDCQQIVNRDSVRWSTVCDGRMWESPILQQLGMTYLPDNIVIDGQGKIVGRTLDYQKLNDKIKELIE
;
A
#
# COMPACT_ATOMS: atom_id res chain seq x y z
N MET A 1 -30.48 1.61 11.01
CA MET A 1 -30.02 0.40 10.33
C MET A 1 -31.02 -0.70 10.65
N GLU A 2 -31.53 -1.35 9.64
CA GLU A 2 -32.34 -2.58 9.77
C GLU A 2 -31.59 -3.68 9.04
N GLY A 3 -31.38 -4.81 9.67
CA GLY A 3 -30.68 -5.95 9.11
C GLY A 3 -30.20 -6.93 10.18
N ASP A 4 -29.87 -8.12 9.75
CA ASP A 4 -29.33 -9.16 10.61
C ASP A 4 -27.81 -8.96 10.80
N ALA A 5 -27.31 -9.05 12.03
CA ALA A 5 -25.88 -8.97 12.34
C ALA A 5 -25.04 -10.07 11.64
N VAL A 6 -25.66 -11.18 11.26
CA VAL A 6 -25.03 -12.29 10.52
C VAL A 6 -24.96 -11.99 9.03
N HIS A 7 -25.85 -11.17 8.49
CA HIS A 7 -25.96 -10.85 7.05
C HIS A 7 -25.69 -9.37 6.78
N LEU A 8 -24.57 -8.85 7.28
CA LEU A 8 -24.19 -7.43 7.15
C LEU A 8 -24.18 -6.90 5.70
N LYS A 9 -23.95 -7.78 4.73
CA LYS A 9 -23.98 -7.41 3.30
C LYS A 9 -25.38 -7.02 2.82
N GLU A 10 -26.43 -7.54 3.46
CA GLU A 10 -27.83 -7.33 3.12
C GLU A 10 -28.48 -6.24 3.97
N THR A 11 -27.71 -5.65 4.93
CA THR A 11 -28.21 -4.62 5.83
C THR A 11 -28.64 -3.38 5.05
N GLU A 12 -29.91 -2.99 5.18
CA GLU A 12 -30.42 -1.74 4.64
C GLU A 12 -30.12 -0.58 5.59
N VAL A 13 -29.50 0.47 5.08
CA VAL A 13 -29.24 1.70 5.84
C VAL A 13 -30.21 2.77 5.37
N LYS A 14 -31.23 3.07 6.17
CA LYS A 14 -32.20 4.12 5.91
C LYS A 14 -31.62 5.50 6.23
N GLY A 15 -32.13 6.52 5.58
CA GLY A 15 -31.76 7.91 5.84
C GLY A 15 -31.50 8.68 4.55
N THR A 16 -30.25 9.10 4.32
CA THR A 16 -29.89 9.94 3.18
C THR A 16 -29.94 9.20 1.85
N ASN A 17 -30.03 9.95 0.73
CA ASN A 17 -29.94 9.35 -0.61
C ASN A 17 -28.61 8.63 -0.84
N ILE A 18 -27.54 9.12 -0.24
CA ILE A 18 -26.20 8.48 -0.26
C ILE A 18 -26.27 7.07 0.32
N ASN A 19 -26.96 6.90 1.46
CA ASN A 19 -27.14 5.58 2.09
C ASN A 19 -27.94 4.62 1.20
N LYS A 20 -28.97 5.14 0.50
CA LYS A 20 -29.77 4.35 -0.45
C LYS A 20 -28.92 3.89 -1.64
N GLU A 21 -28.15 4.79 -2.22
CA GLU A 21 -27.24 4.47 -3.34
C GLU A 21 -26.19 3.46 -2.94
N MET A 22 -25.59 3.62 -1.76
CA MET A 22 -24.60 2.68 -1.25
C MET A 22 -25.21 1.31 -0.94
N THR A 23 -26.42 1.27 -0.40
CA THR A 23 -27.16 0.02 -0.17
C THR A 23 -27.47 -0.69 -1.48
N ALA A 24 -27.95 0.03 -2.50
CA ALA A 24 -28.22 -0.54 -3.82
C ALA A 24 -26.93 -1.09 -4.47
N PHE A 25 -25.81 -0.38 -4.36
CA PHE A 25 -24.53 -0.87 -4.84
C PHE A 25 -24.09 -2.16 -4.14
N ARG A 26 -24.18 -2.21 -2.80
CA ARG A 26 -23.80 -3.40 -2.01
C ARG A 26 -24.67 -4.62 -2.35
N LEU A 27 -25.99 -4.43 -2.44
CA LEU A 27 -26.90 -5.50 -2.81
C LEU A 27 -26.59 -6.04 -4.21
N LYS A 28 -26.38 -5.13 -5.18
CA LYS A 28 -26.02 -5.52 -6.56
C LYS A 28 -24.72 -6.32 -6.63
N THR A 29 -23.78 -6.05 -5.74
CA THR A 29 -22.43 -6.66 -5.76
C THR A 29 -22.24 -7.79 -4.75
N SER A 30 -23.24 -8.08 -3.90
CA SER A 30 -23.12 -9.01 -2.75
C SER A 30 -22.67 -10.43 -3.12
N ALA A 31 -23.13 -10.94 -4.27
CA ALA A 31 -22.78 -12.27 -4.78
C ALA A 31 -21.67 -12.24 -5.85
N MET A 32 -21.06 -11.09 -6.13
CA MET A 32 -20.07 -10.98 -7.19
C MET A 32 -18.66 -11.30 -6.68
N MET A 33 -17.87 -11.94 -7.53
CA MET A 33 -16.42 -12.07 -7.33
C MET A 33 -15.71 -10.69 -7.45
N PRO A 34 -14.56 -10.49 -6.81
CA PRO A 34 -13.86 -9.20 -6.81
C PRO A 34 -13.70 -8.49 -8.17
N PRO A 35 -13.39 -9.19 -9.28
CA PRO A 35 -13.35 -8.55 -10.60
C PRO A 35 -14.68 -7.97 -11.05
N GLY A 36 -15.79 -8.67 -10.76
CA GLY A 36 -17.15 -8.21 -11.06
C GLY A 36 -17.54 -6.97 -10.26
N VAL A 37 -17.19 -6.96 -8.96
CA VAL A 37 -17.39 -5.77 -8.10
C VAL A 37 -16.62 -4.56 -8.66
N LYS A 38 -15.36 -4.75 -9.07
CA LYS A 38 -14.54 -3.69 -9.67
C LYS A 38 -15.13 -3.18 -10.98
N GLY A 39 -15.62 -4.09 -11.84
CA GLY A 39 -16.34 -3.73 -13.08
C GLY A 39 -17.59 -2.91 -12.80
N THR A 40 -18.41 -3.33 -11.83
CA THR A 40 -19.63 -2.61 -11.42
C THR A 40 -19.30 -1.23 -10.84
N ALA A 41 -18.23 -1.11 -10.05
CA ALA A 41 -17.77 0.18 -9.52
C ALA A 41 -17.30 1.12 -10.65
N THR A 42 -16.57 0.58 -11.64
CA THR A 42 -16.17 1.32 -12.84
C THR A 42 -17.41 1.88 -13.55
N GLN A 43 -18.36 1.02 -13.88
CA GLN A 43 -19.59 1.41 -14.56
C GLN A 43 -20.37 2.47 -13.77
N TYR A 44 -20.48 2.30 -12.44
CA TYR A 44 -21.17 3.26 -11.59
C TYR A 44 -20.54 4.67 -11.67
N ILE A 45 -19.20 4.75 -11.59
CA ILE A 45 -18.48 6.03 -11.69
C ILE A 45 -18.68 6.66 -13.08
N TYR A 46 -18.74 5.86 -14.16
CA TYR A 46 -19.02 6.36 -15.49
C TYR A 46 -20.43 6.92 -15.63
N GLU A 47 -21.42 6.24 -15.07
CA GLU A 47 -22.84 6.60 -15.21
C GLU A 47 -23.26 7.72 -14.26
N ARG A 48 -22.63 7.83 -13.08
CA ARG A 48 -22.99 8.76 -12.00
C ARG A 48 -21.79 9.42 -11.34
N PRO A 49 -20.92 10.09 -12.09
CA PRO A 49 -19.69 10.69 -11.52
C PRO A 49 -19.99 11.79 -10.49
N GLU A 50 -21.21 12.36 -10.49
CA GLU A 50 -21.68 13.35 -9.52
C GLU A 50 -22.05 12.73 -8.16
N SER A 51 -22.22 11.42 -8.07
CA SER A 51 -22.60 10.77 -6.81
C SER A 51 -21.48 10.81 -5.78
N PRO A 52 -21.78 11.21 -4.52
CA PRO A 52 -20.77 11.24 -3.45
C PRO A 52 -20.12 9.90 -3.14
N ILE A 53 -20.77 8.76 -3.42
CA ILE A 53 -20.17 7.43 -3.18
C ILE A 53 -19.03 7.11 -4.14
N CYS A 54 -18.87 7.84 -5.25
CA CYS A 54 -17.79 7.62 -6.22
C CYS A 54 -16.40 7.75 -5.59
N THR A 55 -16.22 8.68 -4.65
CA THR A 55 -14.96 8.82 -3.90
C THR A 55 -14.63 7.55 -3.12
N TYR A 56 -15.61 7.00 -2.43
CA TYR A 56 -15.45 5.73 -1.69
C TYR A 56 -15.17 4.56 -2.64
N LEU A 57 -15.91 4.45 -3.75
CA LEU A 57 -15.72 3.38 -4.72
C LEU A 57 -14.32 3.45 -5.35
N LEU A 58 -13.87 4.64 -5.75
CA LEU A 58 -12.53 4.87 -6.28
C LEU A 58 -11.46 4.45 -5.28
N THR A 59 -11.56 4.91 -4.04
CA THR A 59 -10.59 4.62 -3.00
C THR A 59 -10.54 3.12 -2.68
N LYS A 60 -11.69 2.51 -2.42
CA LYS A 60 -11.76 1.12 -1.96
C LYS A 60 -11.37 0.10 -3.03
N TYR A 61 -11.85 0.27 -4.27
CA TYR A 61 -11.72 -0.77 -5.29
C TYR A 61 -10.60 -0.52 -6.31
N PHE A 62 -9.96 0.65 -6.28
CA PHE A 62 -8.89 0.98 -7.22
C PHE A 62 -7.60 1.44 -6.55
N VAL A 63 -7.68 2.20 -5.44
CA VAL A 63 -6.51 2.74 -4.75
C VAL A 63 -6.00 1.77 -3.69
N MET A 64 -6.87 1.31 -2.79
CA MET A 64 -6.52 0.43 -1.66
C MET A 64 -6.53 -1.05 -2.10
N VAL A 65 -5.80 -1.36 -3.16
CA VAL A 65 -5.67 -2.73 -3.70
C VAL A 65 -4.20 -3.02 -3.98
N PRO A 66 -3.78 -4.29 -3.93
CA PRO A 66 -2.47 -4.69 -4.41
C PRO A 66 -2.30 -4.30 -5.89
N ASN A 67 -1.18 -3.68 -6.24
CA ASN A 67 -0.87 -3.25 -7.61
C ASN A 67 -1.95 -2.35 -8.26
N PRO A 68 -2.18 -1.14 -7.74
CA PRO A 68 -3.18 -0.23 -8.27
C PRO A 68 -2.85 0.18 -9.72
N ASP A 69 -3.86 0.19 -10.58
CA ASP A 69 -3.77 0.73 -11.92
C ASP A 69 -3.90 2.27 -11.86
N TYR A 70 -2.76 2.94 -11.76
CA TYR A 70 -2.70 4.39 -11.59
C TYR A 70 -3.26 5.16 -12.80
N ASP A 71 -3.19 4.61 -14.02
CA ASP A 71 -3.73 5.25 -15.21
C ASP A 71 -5.27 5.23 -15.19
N ASN A 72 -5.85 4.11 -14.77
CA ASN A 72 -7.29 3.99 -14.58
C ASN A 72 -7.78 4.87 -13.41
N ILE A 73 -7.05 4.92 -12.29
CA ILE A 73 -7.37 5.80 -11.15
C ILE A 73 -7.38 7.26 -11.60
N GLN A 74 -6.37 7.69 -12.38
CA GLN A 74 -6.32 9.05 -12.92
C GLN A 74 -7.54 9.34 -13.80
N LYS A 75 -7.90 8.40 -14.69
CA LYS A 75 -9.05 8.56 -15.58
C LYS A 75 -10.36 8.70 -14.81
N LEU A 76 -10.63 7.77 -13.88
CA LEU A 76 -11.85 7.81 -13.06
C LEU A 76 -11.88 9.02 -12.13
N GLY A 77 -10.76 9.35 -11.50
CA GLY A 77 -10.64 10.55 -10.65
C GLY A 77 -10.89 11.84 -11.41
N ASN A 78 -10.38 11.98 -12.64
CA ASN A 78 -10.64 13.14 -13.48
C ASN A 78 -12.13 13.26 -13.87
N MET A 79 -12.81 12.11 -14.08
CA MET A 79 -14.27 12.12 -14.35
C MET A 79 -15.04 12.60 -13.13
N ILE A 80 -14.70 12.11 -11.94
CA ILE A 80 -15.32 12.55 -10.68
C ILE A 80 -15.07 14.06 -10.50
N MET A 81 -13.82 14.53 -10.65
CA MET A 81 -13.48 15.96 -10.51
C MET A 81 -14.22 16.86 -11.49
N LYS A 82 -14.48 16.37 -12.71
CA LYS A 82 -15.28 17.13 -13.70
C LYS A 82 -16.73 17.32 -13.24
N ALA A 83 -17.32 16.31 -12.58
CA ALA A 83 -18.69 16.35 -12.07
C ALA A 83 -18.79 16.96 -10.66
N GLN A 84 -17.70 16.85 -9.88
CA GLN A 84 -17.60 17.32 -8.49
C GLN A 84 -16.34 18.20 -8.32
N PRO A 85 -16.29 19.44 -8.83
CA PRO A 85 -15.09 20.29 -8.82
C PRO A 85 -14.54 20.57 -7.41
N ASP A 86 -15.40 20.58 -6.40
CA ASP A 86 -15.05 20.86 -5.00
C ASP A 86 -14.68 19.61 -4.19
N ASN A 87 -14.53 18.44 -4.83
CA ASN A 87 -14.19 17.20 -4.15
C ASN A 87 -12.72 17.18 -3.74
N LYS A 88 -12.45 17.66 -2.52
CA LYS A 88 -11.11 17.80 -1.96
C LYS A 88 -10.38 16.45 -1.80
N GLU A 89 -11.11 15.36 -1.54
CA GLU A 89 -10.50 14.03 -1.34
C GLU A 89 -9.95 13.50 -2.67
N VAL A 90 -10.72 13.56 -3.74
CA VAL A 90 -10.28 13.13 -5.06
C VAL A 90 -9.18 14.05 -5.60
N ALA A 91 -9.27 15.36 -5.38
CA ALA A 91 -8.21 16.30 -5.76
C ALA A 91 -6.87 15.98 -5.05
N ALA A 92 -6.92 15.71 -3.75
CA ALA A 92 -5.75 15.31 -2.97
C ALA A 92 -5.17 13.96 -3.45
N LEU A 93 -6.04 12.99 -3.79
CA LEU A 93 -5.64 11.70 -4.36
C LEU A 93 -4.89 11.90 -5.69
N LEU A 94 -5.47 12.66 -6.61
CA LEU A 94 -4.86 12.91 -7.92
C LEU A 94 -3.52 13.65 -7.81
N LYS A 95 -3.39 14.58 -6.86
CA LYS A 95 -2.11 15.23 -6.56
C LYS A 95 -1.04 14.23 -6.10
N LYS A 96 -1.41 13.24 -5.28
CA LYS A 96 -0.50 12.19 -4.81
C LYS A 96 -0.18 11.14 -5.87
N LEU A 97 -1.00 11.03 -6.91
CA LEU A 97 -0.89 9.97 -7.92
C LEU A 97 0.45 9.99 -8.67
N GLY A 98 1.06 11.17 -8.85
CA GLY A 98 2.39 11.31 -9.44
C GLY A 98 3.47 10.55 -8.65
N ALA A 99 3.45 10.67 -7.33
CA ALA A 99 4.38 9.94 -6.45
C ALA A 99 4.12 8.42 -6.52
N LEU A 100 2.85 8.00 -6.52
CA LEU A 100 2.46 6.60 -6.62
C LEU A 100 2.91 5.97 -7.95
N ARG A 101 2.81 6.72 -9.04
CA ARG A 101 3.31 6.28 -10.36
C ARG A 101 4.82 6.12 -10.41
N ALA A 102 5.55 6.93 -9.67
CA ALA A 102 7.02 6.87 -9.65
C ALA A 102 7.53 5.56 -9.04
N VAL A 103 6.71 4.85 -8.27
CA VAL A 103 7.08 3.60 -7.58
C VAL A 103 6.36 2.36 -8.13
N LYS A 104 5.83 2.42 -9.35
CA LYS A 104 5.23 1.25 -10.00
C LYS A 104 6.31 0.25 -10.44
N GLN A 105 5.96 -1.01 -10.55
CA GLN A 105 6.84 -2.03 -11.11
C GLN A 105 7.32 -1.62 -12.51
N GLY A 106 8.61 -1.76 -12.77
CA GLY A 106 9.28 -1.32 -13.98
C GLY A 106 9.87 0.08 -13.92
N ALA A 107 9.49 0.93 -12.95
CA ALA A 107 10.11 2.24 -12.72
C ALA A 107 11.43 2.12 -11.95
N HIS A 108 12.27 3.15 -12.00
CA HIS A 108 13.40 3.28 -11.08
C HIS A 108 12.91 3.79 -9.72
N LEU A 109 13.53 3.28 -8.65
CA LEU A 109 13.24 3.74 -7.29
C LEU A 109 13.55 5.24 -7.18
N PRO A 110 12.60 6.07 -6.75
CA PRO A 110 12.86 7.48 -6.51
C PRO A 110 13.83 7.66 -5.33
N SER A 111 14.61 8.74 -5.35
CA SER A 111 15.45 9.11 -4.23
C SER A 111 14.62 9.40 -3.00
N PHE A 112 15.01 8.83 -1.88
CA PHE A 112 14.43 9.14 -0.56
C PHE A 112 15.53 9.27 0.48
N SER A 113 15.21 9.96 1.57
CA SER A 113 16.06 10.07 2.75
C SER A 113 15.18 10.20 3.99
N ALA A 114 15.50 9.46 5.04
CA ALA A 114 14.80 9.49 6.31
C ALA A 114 15.77 9.23 7.47
N LYS A 115 15.37 9.56 8.69
CA LYS A 115 16.14 9.26 9.90
C LYS A 115 15.83 7.85 10.37
N GLY A 116 16.85 7.03 10.53
CA GLY A 116 16.75 5.68 11.10
C GLY A 116 16.66 5.70 12.62
N LEU A 117 16.33 4.54 13.19
CA LEU A 117 16.17 4.35 14.65
C LEU A 117 17.42 4.67 15.47
N LYS A 118 18.60 4.49 14.89
CA LYS A 118 19.89 4.78 15.55
C LYS A 118 20.39 6.20 15.29
N GLY A 119 19.57 7.04 14.66
CA GLY A 119 19.91 8.40 14.31
C GLY A 119 20.68 8.56 12.98
N GLU A 120 20.97 7.43 12.30
CA GLU A 120 21.62 7.42 10.99
C GLU A 120 20.68 7.97 9.89
N THR A 121 21.28 8.42 8.79
CA THR A 121 20.51 8.71 7.57
C THR A 121 20.30 7.43 6.79
N VAL A 122 19.06 7.09 6.51
CA VAL A 122 18.63 5.97 5.67
C VAL A 122 18.15 6.51 4.33
N SER A 123 18.71 6.05 3.24
CA SER A 123 18.45 6.61 1.92
C SER A 123 18.38 5.53 0.83
N SER A 124 17.91 5.92 -0.35
CA SER A 124 17.96 5.07 -1.54
C SER A 124 19.38 4.64 -1.93
N ALA A 125 20.41 5.39 -1.57
CA ALA A 125 21.80 5.05 -1.84
C ALA A 125 22.31 3.84 -1.01
N ASP A 126 21.64 3.50 0.09
CA ASP A 126 21.95 2.32 0.90
C ASP A 126 21.54 1.01 0.23
N LEU A 127 20.68 1.09 -0.79
CA LEU A 127 20.16 -0.03 -1.56
C LEU A 127 21.03 -0.28 -2.81
N ASN A 128 22.22 -0.84 -2.58
CA ASN A 128 23.28 -1.01 -3.60
C ASN A 128 23.79 -2.45 -3.73
N ALA A 129 22.96 -3.44 -3.38
CA ALA A 129 23.25 -4.86 -3.58
C ALA A 129 22.65 -5.39 -4.89
N LYS A 130 22.92 -6.67 -5.20
CA LYS A 130 22.29 -7.36 -6.35
C LYS A 130 20.77 -7.35 -6.24
N VAL A 131 20.23 -7.54 -5.04
CA VAL A 131 18.80 -7.45 -4.69
C VAL A 131 18.64 -6.52 -3.50
N ASN A 132 17.66 -5.65 -3.56
CA ASN A 132 17.35 -4.73 -2.48
C ASN A 132 15.85 -4.78 -2.17
N VAL A 133 15.50 -4.65 -0.89
CA VAL A 133 14.09 -4.69 -0.45
C VAL A 133 13.82 -3.53 0.49
N ILE A 134 12.74 -2.80 0.23
CA ILE A 134 12.11 -1.92 1.21
C ILE A 134 10.89 -2.67 1.75
N SER A 135 10.80 -2.84 3.06
CA SER A 135 9.70 -3.56 3.72
C SER A 135 8.95 -2.64 4.68
N LEU A 136 7.63 -2.54 4.50
CA LEU A 136 6.74 -1.85 5.43
C LEU A 136 6.12 -2.85 6.40
N TRP A 137 6.20 -2.54 7.70
CA TRP A 137 5.77 -3.44 8.76
C TRP A 137 5.21 -2.71 9.98
N ALA A 138 4.59 -3.46 10.87
CA ALA A 138 4.21 -2.99 12.19
C ALA A 138 4.28 -4.16 13.19
N SER A 139 4.60 -3.87 14.44
CA SER A 139 4.74 -4.86 15.50
C SER A 139 3.46 -5.64 15.80
N TRP A 140 2.32 -5.01 15.59
CA TRP A 140 0.98 -5.56 15.81
C TRP A 140 0.41 -6.30 14.57
N ASN A 141 1.12 -6.33 13.44
CA ASN A 141 0.67 -7.02 12.24
C ASN A 141 1.47 -8.32 12.04
N TYR A 142 0.82 -9.45 12.28
CA TYR A 142 1.45 -10.77 12.23
C TYR A 142 2.08 -11.10 10.86
N GLU A 143 1.40 -10.76 9.78
CA GLU A 143 1.88 -11.05 8.43
C GLU A 143 3.14 -10.25 8.09
N SER A 144 3.20 -8.98 8.47
CA SER A 144 4.40 -8.17 8.28
C SER A 144 5.57 -8.66 9.14
N MET A 145 5.31 -9.15 10.35
CA MET A 145 6.34 -9.77 11.20
C MET A 145 6.89 -11.06 10.57
N SER A 146 6.03 -11.87 9.94
CA SER A 146 6.46 -13.05 9.20
C SER A 146 7.37 -12.70 8.02
N ILE A 147 7.09 -11.61 7.29
CA ILE A 147 7.93 -11.08 6.22
C ILE A 147 9.28 -10.58 6.78
N GLN A 148 9.31 -9.89 7.92
CA GLN A 148 10.57 -9.50 8.57
C GLN A 148 11.44 -10.73 8.88
N GLY A 149 10.86 -11.79 9.42
CA GLY A 149 11.54 -13.06 9.67
C GLY A 149 12.11 -13.71 8.40
N LEU A 150 11.34 -13.71 7.31
CA LEU A 150 11.78 -14.16 5.99
C LEU A 150 13.01 -13.37 5.52
N LEU A 151 12.93 -12.05 5.54
CA LEU A 151 14.02 -11.16 5.09
C LEU A 151 15.28 -11.36 5.93
N ALA A 152 15.16 -11.52 7.26
CA ALA A 152 16.28 -11.79 8.16
C ALA A 152 16.98 -13.12 7.83
N ARG A 153 16.22 -14.15 7.52
CA ARG A 153 16.74 -15.43 7.07
C ARG A 153 17.47 -15.29 5.73
N LEU A 154 16.80 -14.72 4.72
CA LEU A 154 17.37 -14.58 3.36
C LEU A 154 18.64 -13.72 3.35
N GLN A 155 18.71 -12.67 4.16
CA GLN A 155 19.89 -11.83 4.27
C GLN A 155 21.09 -12.59 4.88
N ARG A 156 20.84 -13.44 5.90
CA ARG A 156 21.89 -14.29 6.49
C ARG A 156 22.41 -15.36 5.51
N GLU A 157 21.50 -15.94 4.72
CA GLU A 157 21.84 -16.93 3.71
C GLU A 157 22.59 -16.34 2.51
N ASN A 158 22.43 -15.04 2.26
CA ASN A 158 22.98 -14.35 1.08
C ASN A 158 23.75 -13.07 1.44
N PRO A 159 24.86 -13.20 2.20
CA PRO A 159 25.61 -12.04 2.66
C PRO A 159 26.13 -11.20 1.48
N GLY A 160 25.90 -9.89 1.54
CA GLY A 160 26.33 -8.94 0.50
C GLY A 160 25.47 -8.92 -0.77
N LYS A 161 24.66 -9.95 -1.03
CA LYS A 161 23.79 -9.99 -2.21
C LYS A 161 22.40 -9.39 -1.97
N LEU A 162 21.91 -9.40 -0.72
CA LEU A 162 20.61 -8.85 -0.34
C LEU A 162 20.79 -7.72 0.67
N LYS A 163 20.27 -6.53 0.36
CA LYS A 163 20.11 -5.42 1.30
C LYS A 163 18.64 -5.16 1.59
N VAL A 164 18.37 -4.83 2.83
CA VAL A 164 17.02 -4.51 3.31
C VAL A 164 17.05 -3.16 4.01
N VAL A 165 16.02 -2.37 3.77
CA VAL A 165 15.62 -1.22 4.58
C VAL A 165 14.18 -1.49 5.03
N SER A 166 13.89 -1.29 6.31
CA SER A 166 12.51 -1.43 6.77
C SER A 166 11.94 -0.12 7.29
N ILE A 167 10.64 0.04 7.15
CA ILE A 167 9.88 1.19 7.62
C ILE A 167 8.80 0.65 8.53
N SER A 168 8.72 1.16 9.75
CA SER A 168 7.69 0.77 10.70
C SER A 168 6.62 1.86 10.80
N VAL A 169 5.35 1.46 10.83
CA VAL A 169 4.20 2.33 11.16
C VAL A 169 3.77 2.19 12.61
N ASP A 170 4.66 1.77 13.50
CA ASP A 170 4.39 1.81 14.93
C ASP A 170 4.35 3.25 15.46
N GLY A 171 3.39 3.56 16.34
CA GLY A 171 3.28 4.87 16.97
C GLY A 171 4.34 5.11 18.05
N SER A 172 4.96 4.03 18.58
CA SER A 172 6.01 4.08 19.59
C SER A 172 7.36 3.72 19.01
N VAL A 173 8.23 4.72 18.87
CA VAL A 173 9.62 4.53 18.44
C VAL A 173 10.38 3.60 19.38
N LYS A 174 10.11 3.71 20.70
CA LYS A 174 10.75 2.87 21.73
C LYS A 174 10.37 1.40 21.56
N ASP A 175 9.09 1.10 21.33
CA ASP A 175 8.63 -0.29 21.18
C ASP A 175 9.15 -0.88 19.87
N CYS A 176 9.15 -0.12 18.80
CA CYS A 176 9.78 -0.51 17.53
C CYS A 176 11.26 -0.85 17.73
N GLN A 177 12.03 -0.01 18.46
CA GLN A 177 13.43 -0.27 18.78
C GLN A 177 13.62 -1.55 19.60
N GLN A 178 12.75 -1.82 20.56
CA GLN A 178 12.82 -3.06 21.35
C GLN A 178 12.62 -4.29 20.48
N ILE A 179 11.68 -4.27 19.54
CA ILE A 179 11.42 -5.38 18.63
C ILE A 179 12.58 -5.59 17.66
N VAL A 180 13.09 -4.52 17.05
CA VAL A 180 14.28 -4.56 16.18
C VAL A 180 15.46 -5.21 16.89
N ASN A 181 15.69 -4.86 18.16
CA ASN A 181 16.77 -5.44 18.97
C ASN A 181 16.49 -6.92 19.33
N ARG A 182 15.27 -7.23 19.78
CA ARG A 182 14.84 -8.61 20.13
C ARG A 182 15.02 -9.57 18.96
N ASP A 183 14.58 -9.14 17.78
CA ASP A 183 14.58 -9.96 16.56
C ASP A 183 15.93 -9.91 15.83
N SER A 184 16.94 -9.23 16.42
CA SER A 184 18.30 -9.09 15.88
C SER A 184 18.33 -8.60 14.43
N VAL A 185 17.46 -7.64 14.10
CA VAL A 185 17.39 -6.99 12.78
C VAL A 185 18.70 -6.24 12.51
N ARG A 186 19.37 -6.56 11.42
CA ARG A 186 20.72 -6.04 11.10
C ARG A 186 20.73 -4.89 10.08
N TRP A 187 19.60 -4.61 9.47
CA TRP A 187 19.44 -3.50 8.53
C TRP A 187 18.90 -2.24 9.19
N SER A 188 18.97 -1.14 8.48
CA SER A 188 18.43 0.14 8.94
C SER A 188 16.90 0.14 8.93
N THR A 189 16.32 0.60 10.02
CA THR A 189 14.87 0.72 10.20
C THR A 189 14.49 2.17 10.44
N VAL A 190 13.51 2.65 9.70
CA VAL A 190 12.88 3.94 9.90
C VAL A 190 11.61 3.76 10.74
N CYS A 191 11.50 4.50 11.84
CA CYS A 191 10.28 4.60 12.65
C CYS A 191 10.26 5.99 13.28
N ASP A 192 9.40 6.86 12.77
CA ASP A 192 9.30 8.25 13.23
C ASP A 192 8.12 8.50 14.18
N GLY A 193 7.36 7.45 14.53
CA GLY A 193 6.18 7.50 15.39
C GLY A 193 4.96 8.18 14.74
N ARG A 194 5.05 8.61 13.49
CA ARG A 194 3.98 9.30 12.76
C ARG A 194 2.99 8.35 12.09
N MET A 195 3.20 7.05 12.24
CA MET A 195 2.35 6.01 11.66
C MET A 195 2.14 6.23 10.16
N TRP A 196 0.90 6.26 9.70
CA TRP A 196 0.53 6.47 8.30
C TRP A 196 0.79 7.89 7.76
N GLU A 197 1.10 8.85 8.64
CA GLU A 197 1.45 10.23 8.26
C GLU A 197 2.95 10.43 7.99
N SER A 198 3.74 9.35 8.08
CA SER A 198 5.17 9.41 7.80
C SER A 198 5.44 9.85 6.35
N PRO A 199 6.27 10.89 6.12
CA PRO A 199 6.53 11.41 4.77
C PRO A 199 7.14 10.38 3.82
N ILE A 200 7.94 9.45 4.34
CA ILE A 200 8.57 8.40 3.52
C ILE A 200 7.54 7.47 2.89
N LEU A 201 6.42 7.21 3.57
CA LEU A 201 5.34 6.39 3.03
C LEU A 201 4.69 7.06 1.81
N GLN A 202 4.53 8.38 1.86
CA GLN A 202 3.99 9.15 0.74
C GLN A 202 4.95 9.14 -0.45
N GLN A 203 6.26 9.26 -0.21
CA GLN A 203 7.29 9.22 -1.26
C GLN A 203 7.34 7.85 -1.94
N LEU A 204 7.19 6.77 -1.17
CA LEU A 204 7.25 5.40 -1.65
C LEU A 204 5.88 4.81 -2.01
N GLY A 205 4.80 5.60 -1.90
CA GLY A 205 3.44 5.19 -2.23
C GLY A 205 2.99 3.95 -1.44
N MET A 206 3.43 3.80 -0.18
CA MET A 206 3.06 2.68 0.69
C MET A 206 1.83 3.06 1.49
N THR A 207 0.73 2.31 1.36
CA THR A 207 -0.60 2.70 1.88
C THR A 207 -1.29 1.62 2.72
N TYR A 208 -0.74 0.42 2.83
CA TYR A 208 -1.30 -0.67 3.62
C TYR A 208 -0.23 -1.63 4.14
N LEU A 209 -0.57 -2.56 5.02
CA LEU A 209 0.31 -3.57 5.62
C LEU A 209 -0.12 -5.00 5.27
N PRO A 210 0.87 -5.86 5.03
CA PRO A 210 2.27 -5.57 4.76
C PRO A 210 2.46 -5.03 3.34
N ASP A 211 3.50 -4.22 3.12
CA ASP A 211 3.91 -3.80 1.77
C ASP A 211 5.42 -4.01 1.60
N ASN A 212 5.85 -4.20 0.38
CA ASN A 212 7.27 -4.30 0.04
C ASN A 212 7.54 -3.83 -1.39
N ILE A 213 8.77 -3.35 -1.59
CA ILE A 213 9.31 -2.99 -2.90
C ILE A 213 10.60 -3.77 -3.08
N VAL A 214 10.67 -4.59 -4.12
CA VAL A 214 11.87 -5.33 -4.53
C VAL A 214 12.54 -4.60 -5.67
N ILE A 215 13.84 -4.31 -5.51
CA ILE A 215 14.63 -3.50 -6.43
C ILE A 215 15.84 -4.34 -6.87
N ASP A 216 16.15 -4.34 -8.15
CA ASP A 216 17.35 -4.98 -8.70
C ASP A 216 18.63 -4.15 -8.46
N GLY A 217 19.77 -4.69 -8.85
CA GLY A 217 21.08 -4.01 -8.73
C GLY A 217 21.23 -2.75 -9.58
N GLN A 218 20.29 -2.47 -10.47
CA GLN A 218 20.25 -1.28 -11.32
C GLN A 218 19.28 -0.22 -10.79
N GLY A 219 18.65 -0.47 -9.64
CA GLY A 219 17.70 0.46 -9.02
C GLY A 219 16.28 0.40 -9.60
N LYS A 220 15.97 -0.61 -10.43
CA LYS A 220 14.64 -0.79 -11.02
C LYS A 220 13.74 -1.60 -10.10
N ILE A 221 12.52 -1.19 -9.93
CA ILE A 221 11.49 -1.89 -9.15
C ILE A 221 11.03 -3.12 -9.97
N VAL A 222 11.35 -4.32 -9.47
CA VAL A 222 11.05 -5.60 -10.12
C VAL A 222 9.97 -6.41 -9.40
N GLY A 223 9.54 -5.95 -8.23
CA GLY A 223 8.42 -6.52 -7.49
C GLY A 223 7.83 -5.51 -6.51
N ARG A 224 6.53 -5.61 -6.27
CA ARG A 224 5.85 -4.76 -5.29
C ARG A 224 4.70 -5.51 -4.66
N THR A 225 4.49 -5.30 -3.36
CA THR A 225 3.36 -5.84 -2.61
C THR A 225 3.23 -7.35 -2.76
N LEU A 226 4.37 -8.03 -2.66
CA LEU A 226 4.45 -9.46 -2.78
C LEU A 226 4.08 -10.10 -1.43
N ASP A 227 3.26 -11.15 -1.47
CA ASP A 227 3.03 -12.01 -0.31
C ASP A 227 4.32 -12.77 0.07
N TYR A 228 4.29 -13.45 1.21
CA TYR A 228 5.44 -14.18 1.74
C TYR A 228 6.09 -15.11 0.71
N GLN A 229 5.30 -15.92 0.01
CA GLN A 229 5.83 -16.91 -0.94
C GLN A 229 6.40 -16.23 -2.18
N LYS A 230 5.67 -15.31 -2.78
CA LYS A 230 6.12 -14.57 -3.97
C LYS A 230 7.37 -13.73 -3.68
N LEU A 231 7.46 -13.13 -2.48
CA LEU A 231 8.64 -12.37 -2.08
C LEU A 231 9.87 -13.28 -1.94
N ASN A 232 9.71 -14.43 -1.28
CA ASN A 232 10.78 -15.42 -1.16
C ASN A 232 11.28 -15.89 -2.52
N ASP A 233 10.36 -16.26 -3.43
CA ASP A 233 10.71 -16.78 -4.75
C ASP A 233 11.35 -15.71 -5.60
N LYS A 234 10.83 -14.47 -5.56
CA LYS A 234 11.39 -13.35 -6.31
C LYS A 234 12.79 -12.97 -5.86
N ILE A 235 13.06 -12.97 -4.56
CA ILE A 235 14.41 -12.69 -4.05
C ILE A 235 15.38 -13.80 -4.47
N LYS A 236 15.00 -15.07 -4.38
CA LYS A 236 15.84 -16.19 -4.82
C LYS A 236 16.16 -16.14 -6.31
N GLU A 237 15.13 -15.93 -7.15
CA GLU A 237 15.28 -15.76 -8.61
C GLU A 237 16.34 -14.70 -8.96
N LEU A 238 16.32 -13.57 -8.23
CA LEU A 238 17.22 -12.45 -8.50
C LEU A 238 18.65 -12.65 -7.95
N ILE A 239 18.81 -13.51 -6.91
CA ILE A 239 20.11 -13.80 -6.30
C ILE A 239 20.90 -14.82 -7.12
N GLU A 240 20.23 -15.72 -7.78
CA GLU A 240 20.86 -16.68 -8.72
C GLU A 240 21.49 -15.95 -9.92
#